data_89a0124fd8b29b684b93578ebdd42486
#
_entry.id   89a0124fd8b29b684b93578ebdd42486
#
_cell.length_a   1.000
_cell.length_b   1.000
_cell.length_c   1.000
_cell.angle_alpha   90.00
_cell.angle_beta   90.00
_cell.angle_gamma   90.00
#
_symmetry.space_group_name_H-M   'P 1'
#
loop_
_entity.id
_entity.type
_entity.pdbx_description
1 polymer ?
#
loop_
_entity_poly.entity_id
_entity_poly.type
_entity_poly.pdbx_seq_one_letter_code
_entity_poly.pdbx_strand_id
1 'polypeptide(L)'
;MNDKRLWIDRRSLLGGAAGLAALRVTGAAAQSAPPLPKSPVAISVIDVGGALALMQKAFDAYRDANPQLVSRITYVKAPAPELASKIKAQQDAGRIDLDMVLTGSDGLAAGLEQNLWLKLLPAYAGKFPGLEENYEPAALNLHRAQGQGYGVVINYYPSGPLLEYAPDRVKNVPGTAEELLAWAKANPKRFMYARPANSGPGRTFMMGLPYILGDKDPQDPVNGWEKTWAYLAELNPYIEYYPSGTTATMKEFGEGSRDIIISTTGWDINPRALGIVPKEAKVATLKGFHWVSDAFFMVIPKGVSDDKLAVLLDLMNYLLKPESQAFSYDAGYLYPGPAVKNVPLSMAPQESQDIIREFGRPEYADLIANNPIELPLTPDKMVVAFRRWDEEIGSKRPK
;
A
#
# COMPACT_ATOMS: atom_id res chain seq x y z
N MET A 1 -60.05 -38.26 37.38
CA MET A 1 -61.43 -37.89 36.98
C MET A 1 -61.40 -36.44 36.48
N ASN A 2 -61.91 -36.25 35.29
CA ASN A 2 -62.20 -35.09 34.48
C ASN A 2 -61.09 -34.55 33.58
N ASP A 3 -61.15 -35.14 32.43
CA ASP A 3 -60.66 -34.70 31.13
C ASP A 3 -61.43 -33.45 30.62
N LYS A 4 -60.80 -32.38 30.23
CA LYS A 4 -61.42 -31.32 29.44
C LYS A 4 -60.52 -31.00 28.25
N ARG A 5 -60.78 -31.64 27.13
CA ARG A 5 -60.30 -31.30 25.82
C ARG A 5 -60.87 -29.95 25.39
N LEU A 6 -60.04 -28.97 25.12
CA LEU A 6 -60.41 -27.73 24.47
C LEU A 6 -60.35 -27.93 22.94
N TRP A 7 -61.49 -27.82 22.31
CA TRP A 7 -61.63 -27.74 20.86
C TRP A 7 -61.31 -26.34 20.40
N ILE A 8 -60.34 -26.20 19.49
CA ILE A 8 -60.06 -24.94 18.79
C ILE A 8 -60.79 -24.96 17.47
N ASP A 9 -61.74 -24.04 17.32
CA ASP A 9 -62.62 -23.85 16.17
C ASP A 9 -61.84 -23.29 14.98
N ARG A 10 -62.03 -23.91 13.81
CA ARG A 10 -61.33 -23.63 12.54
C ARG A 10 -61.83 -22.37 11.78
N ARG A 11 -62.56 -21.48 12.40
CA ARG A 11 -63.18 -20.32 11.72
C ARG A 11 -62.63 -18.93 12.03
N SER A 12 -61.46 -18.82 12.73
CA SER A 12 -60.85 -17.51 13.06
C SER A 12 -59.58 -17.21 12.29
N LEU A 13 -59.39 -17.77 11.10
CA LEU A 13 -58.21 -17.57 10.26
C LEU A 13 -58.54 -16.83 8.96
N LEU A 14 -59.13 -15.65 9.02
CA LEU A 14 -59.22 -14.72 7.89
C LEU A 14 -59.42 -13.31 8.45
N GLY A 15 -58.32 -12.58 8.64
CA GLY A 15 -58.38 -11.18 9.05
C GLY A 15 -57.04 -10.61 9.60
N GLY A 16 -55.93 -10.97 8.99
CA GLY A 16 -54.64 -10.35 9.31
C GLY A 16 -54.05 -9.70 8.05
N ALA A 17 -54.25 -8.42 7.89
CA ALA A 17 -53.65 -7.64 6.81
C ALA A 17 -52.16 -7.81 6.83
N ALA A 18 -51.58 -8.25 5.70
CA ALA A 18 -50.14 -8.32 5.45
C ALA A 18 -49.59 -6.87 5.45
N GLY A 19 -49.06 -6.44 6.56
CA GLY A 19 -48.19 -5.30 6.65
C GLY A 19 -46.84 -5.68 6.07
N LEU A 20 -46.62 -5.42 4.78
CA LEU A 20 -45.31 -5.39 4.14
C LEU A 20 -44.52 -4.24 4.79
N ALA A 21 -43.80 -4.58 5.85
CA ALA A 21 -42.71 -3.70 6.32
C ALA A 21 -41.65 -3.69 5.21
N ALA A 22 -41.76 -2.72 4.32
CA ALA A 22 -40.68 -2.37 3.41
C ALA A 22 -39.50 -1.94 4.29
N LEU A 23 -38.54 -2.84 4.49
CA LEU A 23 -37.19 -2.49 4.94
C LEU A 23 -36.65 -1.47 3.92
N ARG A 24 -36.85 -0.19 4.21
CA ARG A 24 -36.08 0.86 3.56
C ARG A 24 -34.63 0.60 3.98
N VAL A 25 -33.88 -0.05 3.11
CA VAL A 25 -32.43 0.09 3.10
C VAL A 25 -32.21 1.58 2.89
N THR A 26 -32.00 2.31 3.96
CA THR A 26 -31.49 3.69 3.90
C THR A 26 -30.08 3.55 3.36
N GLY A 27 -29.96 3.58 2.02
CA GLY A 27 -28.67 3.87 1.40
C GLY A 27 -28.11 5.10 2.09
N ALA A 28 -26.88 5.04 2.57
CA ALA A 28 -26.20 6.20 3.10
C ALA A 28 -26.37 7.33 2.06
N ALA A 29 -27.11 8.36 2.42
CA ALA A 29 -27.34 9.48 1.51
C ALA A 29 -25.96 10.04 1.15
N ALA A 30 -25.67 10.15 -0.15
CA ALA A 30 -24.45 10.80 -0.61
C ALA A 30 -24.42 12.20 0.04
N GLN A 31 -23.44 12.45 0.84
CA GLN A 31 -23.24 13.76 1.46
C GLN A 31 -22.87 14.72 0.32
N SER A 32 -23.52 15.87 0.23
CA SER A 32 -23.10 16.87 -0.75
C SER A 32 -21.72 17.37 -0.37
N ALA A 33 -20.75 17.26 -1.29
CA ALA A 33 -19.43 17.85 -1.05
C ALA A 33 -19.55 19.35 -0.84
N PRO A 34 -18.73 19.96 0.04
CA PRO A 34 -18.71 21.39 0.22
C PRO A 34 -18.48 22.12 -1.12
N PRO A 35 -19.04 23.33 -1.33
CA PRO A 35 -18.74 24.14 -2.50
C PRO A 35 -17.27 24.58 -2.48
N LEU A 36 -16.70 24.81 -3.67
CA LEU A 36 -15.34 25.35 -3.79
C LEU A 36 -15.27 26.73 -3.10
N PRO A 37 -14.17 27.03 -2.40
CA PRO A 37 -14.01 28.28 -1.67
C PRO A 37 -13.93 29.48 -2.62
N LYS A 38 -14.34 30.66 -2.12
CA LYS A 38 -14.24 31.93 -2.85
C LYS A 38 -12.83 32.54 -2.81
N SER A 39 -11.99 32.08 -1.91
CA SER A 39 -10.62 32.52 -1.73
C SER A 39 -9.66 31.33 -1.70
N PRO A 40 -8.44 31.46 -2.24
CA PRO A 40 -7.52 30.36 -2.30
C PRO A 40 -7.09 29.88 -0.90
N VAL A 41 -7.01 28.57 -0.70
CA VAL A 41 -6.57 27.95 0.55
C VAL A 41 -5.09 27.54 0.46
N ALA A 42 -4.43 27.50 1.62
CA ALA A 42 -3.13 26.84 1.76
C ALA A 42 -3.33 25.39 2.20
N ILE A 43 -2.68 24.45 1.50
CA ILE A 43 -2.78 23.01 1.73
C ILE A 43 -1.46 22.49 2.28
N SER A 44 -1.53 21.59 3.26
CA SER A 44 -0.39 20.85 3.81
C SER A 44 -0.54 19.36 3.48
N VAL A 45 0.43 18.82 2.74
CA VAL A 45 0.49 17.40 2.35
C VAL A 45 1.66 16.75 3.07
N ILE A 46 1.38 15.64 3.76
CA ILE A 46 2.44 14.81 4.34
C ILE A 46 2.62 13.54 3.52
N ASP A 47 3.86 13.23 3.21
CA ASP A 47 4.27 12.02 2.50
C ASP A 47 4.89 11.01 3.47
N VAL A 48 4.31 9.82 3.46
CA VAL A 48 4.73 8.68 4.27
C VAL A 48 4.92 7.48 3.36
N GLY A 49 6.15 7.28 2.91
CA GLY A 49 6.49 6.14 2.06
C GLY A 49 7.00 6.48 0.66
N GLY A 50 6.93 7.74 0.22
CA GLY A 50 7.57 8.19 -1.02
C GLY A 50 6.63 8.44 -2.19
N ALA A 51 5.31 8.45 -2.00
CA ALA A 51 4.35 8.77 -3.06
C ALA A 51 4.56 10.18 -3.66
N LEU A 52 5.09 11.10 -2.86
CA LEU A 52 5.37 12.46 -3.33
C LEU A 52 6.46 12.50 -4.41
N ALA A 53 7.46 11.60 -4.36
CA ALA A 53 8.45 11.50 -5.43
C ALA A 53 7.79 11.26 -6.78
N LEU A 54 6.74 10.42 -6.81
CA LEU A 54 5.98 10.08 -8.01
C LEU A 54 5.05 11.20 -8.47
N MET A 55 4.45 11.95 -7.54
CA MET A 55 3.28 12.77 -7.83
C MET A 55 3.47 14.27 -7.60
N GLN A 56 4.59 14.73 -7.05
CA GLN A 56 4.78 16.15 -6.71
C GLN A 56 4.59 17.07 -7.92
N LYS A 57 5.09 16.69 -9.09
CA LYS A 57 4.91 17.46 -10.35
C LYS A 57 3.43 17.63 -10.69
N ALA A 58 2.59 16.61 -10.45
CA ALA A 58 1.14 16.70 -10.68
C ALA A 58 0.44 17.60 -9.66
N PHE A 59 0.83 17.55 -8.38
CA PHE A 59 0.35 18.48 -7.34
C PHE A 59 0.69 19.93 -7.69
N ASP A 60 1.94 20.19 -8.09
CA ASP A 60 2.41 21.53 -8.46
C ASP A 60 1.68 22.04 -9.72
N ALA A 61 1.46 21.18 -10.72
CA ALA A 61 0.70 21.51 -11.91
C ALA A 61 -0.76 21.87 -11.59
N TYR A 62 -1.40 21.15 -10.64
CA TYR A 62 -2.75 21.52 -10.18
C TYR A 62 -2.77 22.90 -9.53
N ARG A 63 -1.84 23.19 -8.60
CA ARG A 63 -1.73 24.51 -7.95
C ARG A 63 -1.56 25.61 -8.98
N ASP A 64 -0.66 25.43 -9.93
CA ASP A 64 -0.31 26.45 -10.94
C ASP A 64 -1.49 26.70 -11.92
N ALA A 65 -2.29 25.67 -12.21
CA ALA A 65 -3.49 25.79 -13.03
C ALA A 65 -4.69 26.36 -12.25
N ASN A 66 -4.68 26.33 -10.90
CA ASN A 66 -5.81 26.73 -10.06
C ASN A 66 -5.42 27.74 -8.96
N PRO A 67 -4.80 28.89 -9.30
CA PRO A 67 -4.35 29.87 -8.29
C PRO A 67 -5.50 30.49 -7.51
N GLN A 68 -6.72 30.43 -8.03
CA GLN A 68 -7.95 30.88 -7.38
C GLN A 68 -8.43 29.90 -6.28
N LEU A 69 -7.98 28.65 -6.30
CA LEU A 69 -8.34 27.61 -5.32
C LEU A 69 -7.20 27.33 -4.32
N VAL A 70 -5.97 27.37 -4.79
CA VAL A 70 -4.76 27.00 -4.00
C VAL A 70 -3.75 28.12 -4.02
N SER A 71 -3.48 28.72 -2.87
CA SER A 71 -2.44 29.74 -2.71
C SER A 71 -1.04 29.13 -2.57
N ARG A 72 -0.95 27.96 -1.92
CA ARG A 72 0.30 27.25 -1.64
C ARG A 72 0.03 25.79 -1.29
N ILE A 73 0.94 24.90 -1.68
CA ILE A 73 1.04 23.54 -1.15
C ILE A 73 2.36 23.43 -0.39
N THR A 74 2.29 22.98 0.86
CA THR A 74 3.46 22.69 1.69
C THR A 74 3.61 21.18 1.80
N TYR A 75 4.81 20.67 1.54
CA TYR A 75 5.11 19.24 1.61
C TYR A 75 5.95 18.93 2.86
N VAL A 76 5.54 17.91 3.59
CA VAL A 76 6.23 17.39 4.77
C VAL A 76 6.50 15.91 4.57
N LYS A 77 7.63 15.40 5.01
CA LYS A 77 7.96 13.97 5.03
C LYS A 77 8.04 13.50 6.48
N ALA A 78 7.48 12.33 6.76
CA ALA A 78 7.60 11.68 8.06
C ALA A 78 7.57 10.16 7.90
N PRO A 79 8.24 9.39 8.78
CA PRO A 79 8.13 7.94 8.80
C PRO A 79 6.75 7.49 9.28
N ALA A 80 6.27 6.35 8.77
CA ALA A 80 4.94 5.82 9.07
C ALA A 80 4.63 5.66 10.57
N PRO A 81 5.55 5.19 11.43
CA PRO A 81 5.26 5.00 12.85
C PRO A 81 4.90 6.28 13.61
N GLU A 82 5.41 7.43 13.17
CA GLU A 82 5.19 8.72 13.85
C GLU A 82 3.88 9.41 13.39
N LEU A 83 3.39 9.04 12.21
CA LEU A 83 2.26 9.72 11.57
C LEU A 83 0.99 9.65 12.40
N ALA A 84 0.58 8.44 12.80
CA ALA A 84 -0.68 8.22 13.50
C ALA A 84 -0.74 8.98 14.84
N SER A 85 0.34 8.91 15.61
CA SER A 85 0.45 9.64 16.89
C SER A 85 0.42 11.16 16.69
N LYS A 86 1.06 11.68 15.64
CA LYS A 86 1.09 13.10 15.31
C LYS A 86 -0.29 13.62 14.92
N ILE A 87 -1.01 12.91 14.07
CA ILE A 87 -2.37 13.28 13.66
C ILE A 87 -3.33 13.20 14.84
N LYS A 88 -3.25 12.12 15.64
CA LYS A 88 -4.08 11.96 16.83
C LYS A 88 -3.89 13.13 17.80
N ALA A 89 -2.64 13.50 18.08
CA ALA A 89 -2.36 14.63 18.98
C ALA A 89 -2.95 15.96 18.47
N GLN A 90 -2.94 16.20 17.15
CA GLN A 90 -3.58 17.36 16.53
C GLN A 90 -5.10 17.32 16.68
N GLN A 91 -5.72 16.18 16.39
CA GLN A 91 -7.16 15.98 16.51
C GLN A 91 -7.64 16.15 17.97
N ASP A 92 -6.91 15.57 18.94
CA ASP A 92 -7.20 15.70 20.37
C ASP A 92 -7.05 17.17 20.84
N ALA A 93 -6.17 17.95 20.21
CA ALA A 93 -6.02 19.39 20.45
C ALA A 93 -7.04 20.28 19.69
N GLY A 94 -7.95 19.68 18.94
CA GLY A 94 -8.98 20.40 18.17
C GLY A 94 -8.45 21.21 16.99
N ARG A 95 -7.24 20.88 16.48
CA ARG A 95 -6.64 21.53 15.32
C ARG A 95 -6.06 20.48 14.36
N ILE A 96 -6.05 20.80 13.07
CA ILE A 96 -5.45 19.97 12.03
C ILE A 96 -4.51 20.85 11.19
N ASP A 97 -3.23 20.54 11.25
CA ASP A 97 -2.18 21.23 10.49
C ASP A 97 -1.81 20.46 9.20
N LEU A 98 -2.31 19.23 9.06
CA LEU A 98 -2.09 18.34 7.93
C LEU A 98 -3.42 18.08 7.22
N ASP A 99 -3.51 18.44 5.96
CA ASP A 99 -4.77 18.41 5.22
C ASP A 99 -4.95 17.13 4.38
N MET A 100 -3.84 16.59 3.86
CA MET A 100 -3.81 15.32 3.10
C MET A 100 -2.59 14.50 3.51
N VAL A 101 -2.76 13.19 3.52
CA VAL A 101 -1.68 12.22 3.75
C VAL A 101 -1.55 11.32 2.52
N LEU A 102 -0.33 11.20 2.02
CA LEU A 102 0.08 10.19 1.06
C LEU A 102 0.75 9.06 1.83
N THR A 103 0.22 7.84 1.75
CA THR A 103 0.72 6.73 2.57
C THR A 103 0.59 5.39 1.86
N GLY A 104 1.46 4.45 2.21
CA GLY A 104 1.28 3.04 1.88
C GLY A 104 0.20 2.37 2.72
N SER A 105 0.01 1.07 2.51
CA SER A 105 -0.96 0.25 3.25
C SER A 105 -0.72 0.25 4.76
N ASP A 106 0.54 0.41 5.20
CA ASP A 106 0.96 0.47 6.60
C ASP A 106 0.41 1.70 7.35
N GLY A 107 0.63 2.91 6.83
CA GLY A 107 0.12 4.12 7.46
C GLY A 107 -1.40 4.26 7.32
N LEU A 108 -1.99 3.76 6.22
CA LEU A 108 -3.44 3.65 6.08
C LEU A 108 -4.02 2.78 7.19
N ALA A 109 -3.46 1.57 7.40
CA ALA A 109 -3.91 0.62 8.42
C ALA A 109 -3.81 1.21 9.84
N ALA A 110 -2.67 1.81 10.18
CA ALA A 110 -2.45 2.43 11.49
C ALA A 110 -3.45 3.57 11.78
N GLY A 111 -3.79 4.36 10.77
CA GLY A 111 -4.77 5.43 10.92
C GLY A 111 -6.22 4.92 10.97
N LEU A 112 -6.54 3.81 10.30
CA LEU A 112 -7.84 3.14 10.43
C LEU A 112 -8.04 2.59 11.85
N GLU A 113 -7.03 1.92 12.41
CA GLU A 113 -7.07 1.39 13.78
C GLU A 113 -7.37 2.50 14.81
N GLN A 114 -6.79 3.68 14.61
CA GLN A 114 -6.97 4.84 15.51
C GLN A 114 -8.12 5.76 15.09
N ASN A 115 -8.89 5.41 14.05
CA ASN A 115 -10.05 6.18 13.57
C ASN A 115 -9.71 7.64 13.17
N LEU A 116 -8.57 7.84 12.53
CA LEU A 116 -8.05 9.17 12.18
C LEU A 116 -8.59 9.73 10.87
N TRP A 117 -8.97 8.83 9.91
CA TRP A 117 -9.30 9.23 8.55
C TRP A 117 -10.77 9.63 8.36
N LEU A 118 -11.00 10.62 7.51
CA LEU A 118 -12.33 10.94 7.00
C LEU A 118 -12.77 9.85 6.02
N LYS A 119 -14.00 9.36 6.17
CA LYS A 119 -14.55 8.39 5.22
C LYS A 119 -15.01 9.12 3.96
N LEU A 120 -14.32 8.88 2.84
CA LEU A 120 -14.53 9.57 1.57
C LEU A 120 -15.65 8.93 0.75
N LEU A 121 -15.73 7.60 0.75
CA LEU A 121 -16.70 6.85 -0.04
C LEU A 121 -17.66 6.05 0.86
N PRO A 122 -18.94 5.98 0.51
CA PRO A 122 -19.58 6.57 -0.69
C PRO A 122 -19.95 8.05 -0.54
N ALA A 123 -19.66 8.72 0.61
CA ALA A 123 -20.13 10.05 0.94
C ALA A 123 -19.86 11.08 -0.18
N TYR A 124 -18.66 11.09 -0.74
CA TYR A 124 -18.23 12.04 -1.79
C TYR A 124 -18.01 11.38 -3.15
N ALA A 125 -18.64 10.24 -3.42
CA ALA A 125 -18.46 9.51 -4.69
C ALA A 125 -18.71 10.37 -5.93
N GLY A 126 -19.63 11.34 -5.86
CA GLY A 126 -19.90 12.28 -6.96
C GLY A 126 -18.73 13.20 -7.36
N LYS A 127 -17.67 13.27 -6.52
CA LYS A 127 -16.42 14.00 -6.84
C LYS A 127 -15.40 13.14 -7.60
N PHE A 128 -15.65 11.84 -7.72
CA PHE A 128 -14.78 10.88 -8.39
C PHE A 128 -15.55 10.12 -9.49
N PRO A 129 -16.02 10.82 -10.56
CA PRO A 129 -16.80 10.18 -11.62
C PRO A 129 -15.97 9.10 -12.32
N GLY A 130 -16.53 7.90 -12.44
CA GLY A 130 -15.86 6.78 -13.11
C GLY A 130 -14.65 6.24 -12.34
N LEU A 131 -14.51 6.47 -11.02
CA LEU A 131 -13.34 6.09 -10.23
C LEU A 131 -12.98 4.62 -10.41
N GLU A 132 -13.93 3.73 -10.20
CA GLU A 132 -13.68 2.28 -10.24
C GLU A 132 -13.46 1.77 -11.66
N GLU A 133 -14.19 2.33 -12.63
CA GLU A 133 -14.07 1.98 -14.04
C GLU A 133 -12.71 2.39 -14.63
N ASN A 134 -12.14 3.47 -14.11
CA ASN A 134 -10.87 4.01 -14.58
C ASN A 134 -9.64 3.30 -14.01
N TYR A 135 -9.76 2.65 -12.86
CA TYR A 135 -8.62 1.93 -12.28
C TYR A 135 -8.19 0.72 -13.11
N GLU A 136 -6.89 0.44 -13.12
CA GLU A 136 -6.38 -0.87 -13.49
C GLU A 136 -6.99 -1.95 -12.56
N PRO A 137 -7.29 -3.17 -13.05
CA PRO A 137 -8.00 -4.18 -12.25
C PRO A 137 -7.36 -4.48 -10.91
N ALA A 138 -6.02 -4.57 -10.85
CA ALA A 138 -5.30 -4.86 -9.62
C ALA A 138 -5.31 -3.65 -8.65
N ALA A 139 -5.23 -2.43 -9.18
CA ALA A 139 -5.38 -1.20 -8.39
C ALA A 139 -6.80 -1.07 -7.80
N LEU A 140 -7.83 -1.45 -8.58
CA LEU A 140 -9.21 -1.50 -8.10
C LEU A 140 -9.38 -2.48 -6.94
N ASN A 141 -8.79 -3.66 -7.05
CA ASN A 141 -8.84 -4.66 -5.98
C ASN A 141 -8.21 -4.13 -4.69
N LEU A 142 -7.05 -3.47 -4.79
CA LEU A 142 -6.40 -2.81 -3.65
C LEU A 142 -7.24 -1.66 -3.09
N HIS A 143 -7.80 -0.82 -3.96
CA HIS A 143 -8.66 0.29 -3.56
C HIS A 143 -9.85 -0.20 -2.71
N ARG A 144 -10.52 -1.27 -3.14
CA ARG A 144 -11.65 -1.85 -2.42
C ARG A 144 -11.23 -2.52 -1.11
N ALA A 145 -10.20 -3.38 -1.18
CA ALA A 145 -9.79 -4.20 -0.04
C ALA A 145 -9.08 -3.41 1.06
N GLN A 146 -8.18 -2.49 0.69
CA GLN A 146 -7.37 -1.72 1.63
C GLN A 146 -7.96 -0.35 1.93
N GLY A 147 -8.43 0.36 0.91
CA GLY A 147 -8.95 1.72 1.04
C GLY A 147 -10.20 1.83 1.90
N GLN A 148 -11.09 0.81 1.87
CA GLN A 148 -12.30 0.68 2.69
C GLN A 148 -13.19 1.94 2.70
N GLY A 149 -13.10 2.74 1.65
CA GLY A 149 -13.78 4.04 1.52
C GLY A 149 -13.11 5.20 2.23
N TYR A 150 -11.97 5.00 2.90
CA TYR A 150 -11.17 6.05 3.54
C TYR A 150 -9.99 6.49 2.65
N GLY A 151 -9.33 5.54 1.99
CA GLY A 151 -8.21 5.81 1.10
C GLY A 151 -8.59 5.68 -0.37
N VAL A 152 -8.09 6.60 -1.20
CA VAL A 152 -8.19 6.56 -2.67
C VAL A 152 -6.80 6.24 -3.20
N VAL A 153 -6.68 5.15 -3.98
CA VAL A 153 -5.40 4.74 -4.57
C VAL A 153 -4.91 5.80 -5.55
N ILE A 154 -3.65 6.20 -5.42
CA ILE A 154 -3.00 7.16 -6.33
C ILE A 154 -1.92 6.51 -7.17
N ASN A 155 -1.19 5.52 -6.64
CA ASN A 155 -0.16 4.78 -7.35
C ASN A 155 -0.33 3.29 -7.08
N TYR A 156 0.03 2.46 -8.06
CA TYR A 156 -0.04 1.01 -7.99
C TYR A 156 1.22 0.36 -8.54
N TYR A 157 1.63 -0.74 -7.94
CA TYR A 157 2.68 -1.61 -8.45
C TYR A 157 2.48 -3.06 -7.96
N PRO A 158 2.88 -4.07 -8.76
CA PRO A 158 2.76 -5.47 -8.37
C PRO A 158 3.64 -5.82 -7.17
N SER A 159 4.66 -5.02 -6.90
CA SER A 159 5.52 -5.02 -5.72
C SER A 159 6.51 -6.20 -5.66
N GLY A 160 6.36 -7.15 -4.74
CA GLY A 160 7.35 -8.22 -4.52
C GLY A 160 6.74 -9.47 -3.88
N PRO A 161 7.58 -10.27 -3.19
CA PRO A 161 9.00 -10.06 -2.90
C PRO A 161 9.92 -10.47 -4.06
N LEU A 162 10.92 -9.65 -4.34
CA LEU A 162 12.01 -9.99 -5.27
C LEU A 162 13.30 -10.17 -4.47
N LEU A 163 14.12 -11.17 -4.82
CA LEU A 163 15.52 -11.18 -4.44
C LEU A 163 16.26 -10.23 -5.36
N GLU A 164 16.97 -9.25 -4.82
CA GLU A 164 17.94 -8.44 -5.56
C GLU A 164 19.34 -8.87 -5.15
N TYR A 165 20.20 -9.19 -6.10
CA TYR A 165 21.50 -9.79 -5.82
C TYR A 165 22.63 -9.25 -6.70
N ALA A 166 23.85 -9.33 -6.18
CA ALA A 166 25.08 -8.96 -6.86
C ALA A 166 25.65 -10.17 -7.62
N PRO A 167 25.58 -10.21 -8.97
CA PRO A 167 25.95 -11.39 -9.75
C PRO A 167 27.45 -11.68 -9.76
N ASP A 168 28.29 -10.72 -9.37
CA ASP A 168 29.73 -10.90 -9.17
C ASP A 168 30.04 -11.70 -7.89
N ARG A 169 29.23 -11.58 -6.86
CA ARG A 169 29.39 -12.23 -5.56
C ARG A 169 28.48 -13.45 -5.36
N VAL A 170 27.31 -13.46 -5.97
CA VAL A 170 26.34 -14.57 -5.88
C VAL A 170 26.28 -15.29 -7.22
N LYS A 171 27.08 -16.38 -7.36
CA LYS A 171 27.12 -17.17 -8.62
C LYS A 171 25.93 -18.11 -8.77
N ASN A 172 25.46 -18.67 -7.66
CA ASN A 172 24.30 -19.55 -7.60
C ASN A 172 23.22 -18.86 -6.74
N VAL A 173 22.32 -18.14 -7.40
CA VAL A 173 21.23 -17.46 -6.71
C VAL A 173 20.22 -18.50 -6.21
N PRO A 174 19.76 -18.40 -4.94
CA PRO A 174 18.73 -19.28 -4.39
C PRO A 174 17.44 -19.25 -5.23
N GLY A 175 16.93 -20.41 -5.60
CA GLY A 175 15.68 -20.57 -6.35
C GLY A 175 14.51 -21.07 -5.48
N THR A 176 14.76 -21.49 -4.22
CA THR A 176 13.73 -21.89 -3.27
C THR A 176 13.94 -21.23 -1.90
N ALA A 177 12.93 -21.27 -1.04
CA ALA A 177 13.07 -20.74 0.33
C ALA A 177 14.11 -21.50 1.15
N GLU A 178 14.18 -22.83 0.97
CA GLU A 178 15.18 -23.70 1.62
C GLU A 178 16.59 -23.36 1.16
N GLU A 179 16.77 -23.11 -0.15
CA GLU A 179 18.07 -22.70 -0.70
C GLU A 179 18.46 -21.30 -0.20
N LEU A 180 17.53 -20.36 -0.04
CA LEU A 180 17.81 -19.05 0.54
C LEU A 180 18.26 -19.18 2.00
N LEU A 181 17.60 -20.01 2.78
CA LEU A 181 17.99 -20.29 4.15
C LEU A 181 19.37 -20.95 4.23
N ALA A 182 19.64 -21.95 3.40
CA ALA A 182 20.95 -22.61 3.31
C ALA A 182 22.06 -21.63 2.89
N TRP A 183 21.74 -20.75 1.91
CA TRP A 183 22.66 -19.71 1.49
C TRP A 183 22.97 -18.70 2.62
N ALA A 184 21.95 -18.24 3.33
CA ALA A 184 22.12 -17.31 4.46
C ALA A 184 22.95 -17.95 5.61
N LYS A 185 22.75 -19.23 5.84
CA LYS A 185 23.55 -20.06 6.78
C LYS A 185 25.03 -20.11 6.41
N ALA A 186 25.32 -20.33 5.13
CA ALA A 186 26.69 -20.41 4.61
C ALA A 186 27.33 -19.01 4.47
N ASN A 187 26.54 -17.96 4.38
CA ASN A 187 26.96 -16.57 4.20
C ASN A 187 26.31 -15.66 5.25
N PRO A 188 26.61 -15.86 6.55
CA PRO A 188 25.95 -15.10 7.61
C PRO A 188 26.18 -13.60 7.42
N LYS A 189 25.13 -12.81 7.71
CA LYS A 189 25.10 -11.35 7.58
C LYS A 189 25.14 -10.82 6.15
N ARG A 190 25.13 -11.68 5.13
CA ARG A 190 25.17 -11.26 3.71
C ARG A 190 23.78 -11.13 3.07
N PHE A 191 22.73 -11.63 3.73
CA PHE A 191 21.32 -11.43 3.38
C PHE A 191 20.67 -10.39 4.29
N MET A 192 19.78 -9.56 3.73
CA MET A 192 19.08 -8.54 4.50
C MET A 192 17.70 -8.21 3.92
N TYR A 193 16.77 -7.89 4.80
CA TYR A 193 15.54 -7.16 4.51
C TYR A 193 15.24 -6.16 5.63
N ALA A 194 14.50 -5.10 5.32
CA ALA A 194 14.13 -4.10 6.32
C ALA A 194 12.90 -4.53 7.13
N ARG A 195 12.65 -3.86 8.27
CA ARG A 195 11.47 -4.10 9.11
C ARG A 195 10.17 -4.02 8.29
N PRO A 196 9.30 -5.05 8.34
CA PRO A 196 8.07 -5.10 7.52
C PRO A 196 7.14 -3.89 7.72
N ALA A 197 7.02 -3.38 8.94
CA ALA A 197 6.15 -2.24 9.24
C ALA A 197 6.59 -0.93 8.57
N ASN A 198 7.86 -0.83 8.12
CA ASN A 198 8.45 0.41 7.61
C ASN A 198 9.05 0.26 6.21
N SER A 199 8.80 -0.86 5.54
CA SER A 199 9.42 -1.17 4.26
C SER A 199 8.49 -2.00 3.38
N GLY A 200 8.19 -1.51 2.18
CA GLY A 200 7.46 -2.26 1.17
C GLY A 200 8.11 -3.62 0.86
N PRO A 201 9.42 -3.67 0.52
CA PRO A 201 10.13 -4.93 0.34
C PRO A 201 10.07 -5.88 1.55
N GLY A 202 10.32 -5.38 2.76
CA GLY A 202 10.22 -6.18 3.98
C GLY A 202 8.81 -6.73 4.22
N ARG A 203 7.79 -5.88 3.97
CA ARG A 203 6.38 -6.26 4.06
C ARG A 203 6.01 -7.35 3.06
N THR A 204 6.36 -7.17 1.79
CA THR A 204 6.04 -8.16 0.76
C THR A 204 6.82 -9.47 0.94
N PHE A 205 8.03 -9.44 1.49
CA PHE A 205 8.75 -10.66 1.87
C PHE A 205 7.97 -11.45 2.92
N MET A 206 7.61 -10.80 4.03
CA MET A 206 6.84 -11.44 5.09
C MET A 206 5.50 -11.97 4.59
N MET A 207 4.77 -11.22 3.75
CA MET A 207 3.46 -11.62 3.24
C MET A 207 3.52 -12.58 2.04
N GLY A 208 4.64 -12.63 1.31
CA GLY A 208 4.87 -13.56 0.20
C GLY A 208 5.28 -14.97 0.66
N LEU A 209 5.97 -15.06 1.80
CA LEU A 209 6.43 -16.34 2.35
C LEU A 209 5.31 -17.37 2.55
N PRO A 210 4.10 -17.03 3.02
CA PRO A 210 3.01 -17.99 3.17
C PRO A 210 2.63 -18.70 1.87
N TYR A 211 2.67 -18.01 0.74
CA TYR A 211 2.44 -18.60 -0.59
C TYR A 211 3.62 -19.48 -1.01
N ILE A 212 4.85 -18.99 -0.86
CA ILE A 212 6.09 -19.68 -1.21
C ILE A 212 6.25 -20.98 -0.41
N LEU A 213 5.94 -20.95 0.89
CA LEU A 213 6.07 -22.10 1.80
C LEU A 213 4.84 -23.01 1.81
N GLY A 214 3.74 -22.58 1.17
CA GLY A 214 2.47 -23.31 1.17
C GLY A 214 1.87 -23.42 2.56
N ASP A 215 1.77 -22.31 3.26
CA ASP A 215 1.04 -22.20 4.51
C ASP A 215 -0.46 -22.45 4.32
N LYS A 216 -1.17 -22.80 5.39
CA LYS A 216 -2.57 -23.20 5.34
C LYS A 216 -3.51 -22.08 4.87
N ASP A 217 -3.27 -20.86 5.32
CA ASP A 217 -4.05 -19.68 4.95
C ASP A 217 -3.14 -18.44 4.88
N PRO A 218 -2.71 -18.02 3.68
CA PRO A 218 -1.88 -16.83 3.50
C PRO A 218 -2.53 -15.53 3.97
N GLN A 219 -3.85 -15.52 4.18
CA GLN A 219 -4.58 -14.34 4.68
C GLN A 219 -4.85 -14.38 6.19
N ASP A 220 -4.36 -15.40 6.93
CA ASP A 220 -4.46 -15.47 8.40
C ASP A 220 -3.08 -15.55 9.05
N PRO A 221 -2.47 -14.40 9.45
CA PRO A 221 -1.14 -14.38 10.06
C PRO A 221 -1.10 -14.97 11.47
N VAL A 222 -2.24 -15.25 12.09
CA VAL A 222 -2.34 -15.82 13.45
C VAL A 222 -2.32 -17.33 13.42
N ASN A 223 -3.23 -17.95 12.64
CA ASN A 223 -3.43 -19.40 12.65
C ASN A 223 -3.02 -20.07 11.33
N GLY A 224 -2.74 -19.28 10.29
CA GLY A 224 -2.46 -19.77 8.94
C GLY A 224 -0.99 -19.80 8.57
N TRP A 225 -0.08 -19.09 9.28
CA TRP A 225 1.33 -18.87 8.92
C TRP A 225 2.33 -19.68 9.78
N GLU A 226 2.05 -20.93 10.05
CA GLU A 226 2.93 -21.76 10.88
C GLU A 226 4.33 -21.91 10.28
N LYS A 227 4.40 -22.24 8.98
CA LYS A 227 5.66 -22.43 8.25
C LYS A 227 6.42 -21.10 8.09
N THR A 228 5.72 -20.02 7.82
CA THR A 228 6.31 -18.68 7.67
C THR A 228 6.98 -18.23 8.95
N TRP A 229 6.32 -18.34 10.11
CA TRP A 229 6.91 -17.95 11.39
C TRP A 229 8.09 -18.83 11.77
N ALA A 230 8.01 -20.14 11.54
CA ALA A 230 9.14 -21.06 11.75
C ALA A 230 10.33 -20.71 10.84
N TYR A 231 10.08 -20.45 9.57
CA TYR A 231 11.12 -20.07 8.60
C TYR A 231 11.80 -18.74 8.98
N LEU A 232 11.04 -17.72 9.34
CA LEU A 232 11.59 -16.43 9.75
C LEU A 232 12.41 -16.55 11.03
N ALA A 233 11.97 -17.38 12.00
CA ALA A 233 12.71 -17.66 13.22
C ALA A 233 14.03 -18.40 12.93
N GLU A 234 14.06 -19.35 11.99
CA GLU A 234 15.27 -20.06 11.58
C GLU A 234 16.24 -19.19 10.79
N LEU A 235 15.72 -18.25 9.97
CA LEU A 235 16.51 -17.30 9.19
C LEU A 235 17.16 -16.21 10.07
N ASN A 236 16.47 -15.80 11.15
CA ASN A 236 16.84 -14.67 12.01
C ASN A 236 18.30 -14.67 12.51
N PRO A 237 18.92 -15.80 12.96
CA PRO A 237 20.30 -15.82 13.43
C PRO A 237 21.36 -15.42 12.39
N TYR A 238 21.03 -15.50 11.11
CA TYR A 238 21.94 -15.22 10.00
C TYR A 238 21.82 -13.79 9.46
N ILE A 239 20.84 -13.01 9.96
CA ILE A 239 20.64 -11.60 9.64
C ILE A 239 21.28 -10.75 10.73
N GLU A 240 22.16 -9.83 10.36
CA GLU A 240 22.89 -9.02 11.33
C GLU A 240 21.97 -8.05 12.09
N TYR A 241 21.07 -7.36 11.38
CA TYR A 241 20.04 -6.50 11.94
C TYR A 241 18.98 -6.18 10.87
N TYR A 242 17.87 -5.60 11.29
CA TYR A 242 16.79 -5.18 10.40
C TYR A 242 16.78 -3.66 10.32
N PRO A 243 17.13 -3.07 9.15
CA PRO A 243 17.04 -1.63 8.95
C PRO A 243 15.63 -1.10 9.20
N SER A 244 15.53 0.16 9.63
CA SER A 244 14.25 0.83 9.84
C SER A 244 13.53 1.22 8.55
N GLY A 245 14.16 1.04 7.37
CA GLY A 245 13.55 1.35 6.08
C GLY A 245 14.38 0.85 4.90
N THR A 246 13.76 0.84 3.72
CA THR A 246 14.31 0.27 2.48
C THR A 246 15.58 0.98 2.01
N THR A 247 15.68 2.29 2.17
CA THR A 247 16.85 3.07 1.73
C THR A 247 18.16 2.57 2.34
N ALA A 248 18.14 2.19 3.63
CA ALA A 248 19.32 1.64 4.30
C ALA A 248 19.72 0.28 3.70
N THR A 249 18.73 -0.57 3.36
CA THR A 249 18.96 -1.85 2.70
C THR A 249 19.67 -1.67 1.36
N MET A 250 19.18 -0.73 0.52
CA MET A 250 19.77 -0.41 -0.78
C MET A 250 21.21 0.10 -0.64
N LYS A 251 21.44 0.99 0.34
CA LYS A 251 22.77 1.52 0.61
C LYS A 251 23.78 0.42 0.96
N GLU A 252 23.43 -0.47 1.89
CA GLU A 252 24.32 -1.56 2.30
C GLU A 252 24.58 -2.56 1.19
N PHE A 253 23.60 -2.81 0.34
CA PHE A 253 23.77 -3.63 -0.85
C PHE A 253 24.71 -2.95 -1.85
N GLY A 254 24.50 -1.65 -2.12
CA GLY A 254 25.37 -0.87 -3.01
C GLY A 254 26.81 -0.76 -2.53
N GLU A 255 27.04 -0.63 -1.22
CA GLU A 255 28.38 -0.60 -0.59
C GLU A 255 29.03 -2.00 -0.53
N GLY A 256 28.32 -3.07 -0.92
CA GLY A 256 28.85 -4.43 -0.93
C GLY A 256 28.89 -5.13 0.44
N SER A 257 28.27 -4.57 1.47
CA SER A 257 28.13 -5.22 2.77
C SER A 257 27.06 -6.31 2.79
N ARG A 258 26.14 -6.30 1.80
CA ARG A 258 25.12 -7.33 1.53
C ARG A 258 25.24 -7.83 0.11
N ASP A 259 24.95 -9.11 -0.12
CA ASP A 259 25.03 -9.75 -1.42
C ASP A 259 23.66 -10.08 -2.01
N ILE A 260 22.69 -10.34 -1.14
CA ILE A 260 21.27 -10.53 -1.47
C ILE A 260 20.44 -9.67 -0.53
N ILE A 261 19.49 -8.93 -1.09
CA ILE A 261 18.49 -8.17 -0.35
C ILE A 261 17.09 -8.48 -0.88
N ILE A 262 16.06 -8.12 -0.12
CA ILE A 262 14.70 -8.11 -0.62
C ILE A 262 14.40 -6.75 -1.25
N SER A 263 13.82 -6.79 -2.45
CA SER A 263 13.42 -5.65 -3.25
C SER A 263 11.98 -5.81 -3.78
N THR A 264 11.53 -4.82 -4.52
CA THR A 264 10.24 -4.80 -5.22
C THR A 264 10.41 -4.19 -6.60
N THR A 265 9.36 -4.26 -7.44
CA THR A 265 9.36 -3.57 -8.73
C THR A 265 9.62 -2.08 -8.51
N GLY A 266 10.64 -1.55 -9.18
CA GLY A 266 11.05 -0.16 -9.07
C GLY A 266 12.14 0.12 -8.03
N TRP A 267 12.12 -0.50 -6.86
CA TRP A 267 13.24 -0.38 -5.92
C TRP A 267 14.54 -0.99 -6.44
N ASP A 268 14.48 -1.85 -7.43
CA ASP A 268 15.64 -2.30 -8.19
C ASP A 268 16.00 -1.34 -9.36
N ILE A 269 15.02 -0.67 -9.99
CA ILE A 269 15.23 0.23 -11.12
C ILE A 269 15.80 1.57 -10.63
N ASN A 270 15.07 2.26 -9.77
CA ASN A 270 15.42 3.60 -9.31
C ASN A 270 16.79 3.69 -8.60
N PRO A 271 17.14 2.82 -7.64
CA PRO A 271 18.47 2.86 -7.03
C PRO A 271 19.63 2.62 -8.00
N ARG A 272 19.43 1.81 -9.05
CA ARG A 272 20.42 1.61 -10.13
C ARG A 272 20.56 2.87 -10.98
N ALA A 273 19.44 3.50 -11.34
CA ALA A 273 19.46 4.77 -12.09
C ALA A 273 20.12 5.90 -11.31
N LEU A 274 19.99 5.91 -9.98
CA LEU A 274 20.63 6.88 -9.09
C LEU A 274 22.08 6.51 -8.72
N GLY A 275 22.61 5.38 -9.17
CA GLY A 275 23.97 4.91 -8.83
C GLY A 275 24.13 4.49 -7.36
N ILE A 276 23.04 4.30 -6.62
CA ILE A 276 23.05 3.80 -5.23
C ILE A 276 23.35 2.29 -5.22
N VAL A 277 22.79 1.58 -6.18
CA VAL A 277 22.98 0.15 -6.40
C VAL A 277 23.72 -0.07 -7.72
N PRO A 278 24.64 -1.03 -7.83
CA PRO A 278 25.33 -1.32 -9.06
C PRO A 278 24.40 -1.61 -10.23
N LYS A 279 24.71 -1.11 -11.42
CA LYS A 279 23.90 -1.29 -12.63
C LYS A 279 23.70 -2.79 -12.97
N GLU A 280 24.69 -3.61 -12.65
CA GLU A 280 24.74 -5.05 -12.88
C GLU A 280 23.86 -5.87 -11.93
N ALA A 281 23.33 -5.28 -10.86
CA ALA A 281 22.44 -5.95 -9.92
C ALA A 281 21.27 -6.62 -10.67
N LYS A 282 20.95 -7.83 -10.28
CA LYS A 282 19.89 -8.66 -10.89
C LYS A 282 18.79 -8.96 -9.88
N VAL A 283 17.65 -9.37 -10.41
CA VAL A 283 16.52 -9.83 -9.62
C VAL A 283 16.25 -11.30 -9.88
N ALA A 284 15.68 -11.98 -8.89
CA ALA A 284 15.21 -13.35 -8.97
C ALA A 284 13.96 -13.55 -8.11
N THR A 285 13.23 -14.64 -8.37
CA THR A 285 12.10 -15.07 -7.58
C THR A 285 12.34 -16.45 -6.99
N LEU A 286 11.69 -16.77 -5.88
CA LEU A 286 11.69 -18.10 -5.29
C LEU A 286 10.59 -18.96 -5.91
N LYS A 287 10.77 -20.26 -5.96
CA LYS A 287 9.74 -21.22 -6.39
C LYS A 287 8.48 -21.04 -5.55
N GLY A 288 7.31 -21.02 -6.19
CA GLY A 288 6.04 -20.74 -5.54
C GLY A 288 5.80 -19.23 -5.32
N PHE A 289 6.57 -18.38 -5.99
CA PHE A 289 6.43 -16.94 -5.94
C PHE A 289 5.03 -16.47 -6.36
N HIS A 290 4.46 -15.60 -5.55
CA HIS A 290 3.30 -14.77 -5.85
C HIS A 290 3.68 -13.31 -5.63
N TRP A 291 3.22 -12.43 -6.47
CA TRP A 291 3.28 -11.00 -6.21
C TRP A 291 2.37 -10.66 -5.03
N VAL A 292 2.86 -9.95 -4.05
CA VAL A 292 2.04 -9.27 -3.07
C VAL A 292 2.01 -7.80 -3.46
N SER A 293 0.90 -7.38 -4.04
CA SER A 293 0.75 -6.03 -4.59
C SER A 293 0.75 -4.95 -3.51
N ASP A 294 1.10 -3.73 -3.90
CA ASP A 294 1.07 -2.58 -3.00
C ASP A 294 0.62 -1.32 -3.74
N ALA A 295 0.22 -0.32 -2.99
CA ALA A 295 -0.28 0.94 -3.50
C ALA A 295 0.01 2.09 -2.54
N PHE A 296 0.04 3.31 -3.08
CA PHE A 296 -0.13 4.50 -2.27
C PHE A 296 -1.55 5.00 -2.31
N PHE A 297 -1.96 5.56 -1.19
CA PHE A 297 -3.30 6.07 -0.94
C PHE A 297 -3.24 7.55 -0.60
N MET A 298 -4.23 8.29 -1.09
CA MET A 298 -4.59 9.61 -0.60
C MET A 298 -5.62 9.44 0.49
N VAL A 299 -5.35 9.95 1.68
CA VAL A 299 -6.31 10.00 2.79
C VAL A 299 -6.41 11.40 3.36
N ILE A 300 -7.56 11.75 3.90
CA ILE A 300 -7.83 13.05 4.52
C ILE A 300 -8.05 12.83 6.02
N PRO A 301 -7.30 13.49 6.91
CA PRO A 301 -7.57 13.46 8.35
C PRO A 301 -8.94 14.05 8.69
N LYS A 302 -9.61 13.51 9.72
CA LYS A 302 -10.82 14.12 10.26
C LYS A 302 -10.51 15.50 10.84
N GLY A 303 -11.42 16.44 10.64
CA GLY A 303 -11.30 17.80 11.18
C GLY A 303 -10.76 18.83 10.19
N VAL A 304 -10.45 18.44 8.96
CA VAL A 304 -10.15 19.38 7.87
C VAL A 304 -11.38 20.25 7.58
N SER A 305 -11.18 21.56 7.36
CA SER A 305 -12.26 22.51 7.10
C SER A 305 -12.96 22.25 5.75
N ASP A 306 -14.22 22.66 5.63
CA ASP A 306 -15.01 22.47 4.40
C ASP A 306 -14.37 23.09 3.17
N ASP A 307 -13.78 24.29 3.28
CA ASP A 307 -13.09 24.95 2.17
C ASP A 307 -11.90 24.12 1.67
N LYS A 308 -11.09 23.60 2.59
CA LYS A 308 -9.96 22.71 2.23
C LYS A 308 -10.46 21.37 1.71
N LEU A 309 -11.48 20.78 2.32
CA LEU A 309 -12.05 19.52 1.88
C LEU A 309 -12.55 19.61 0.44
N ALA A 310 -13.25 20.70 0.06
CA ALA A 310 -13.72 20.91 -1.30
C ALA A 310 -12.57 20.92 -2.30
N VAL A 311 -11.47 21.62 -1.99
CA VAL A 311 -10.28 21.69 -2.87
C VAL A 311 -9.53 20.37 -2.89
N LEU A 312 -9.43 19.66 -1.75
CA LEU A 312 -8.77 18.36 -1.71
C LEU A 312 -9.48 17.31 -2.55
N LEU A 313 -10.82 17.28 -2.53
CA LEU A 313 -11.59 16.36 -3.36
C LEU A 313 -11.40 16.65 -4.87
N ASP A 314 -11.34 17.92 -5.24
CA ASP A 314 -11.07 18.33 -6.63
C ASP A 314 -9.63 17.97 -7.05
N LEU A 315 -8.65 18.26 -6.20
CA LEU A 315 -7.25 17.87 -6.40
C LEU A 315 -7.11 16.36 -6.54
N MET A 316 -7.72 15.57 -5.66
CA MET A 316 -7.65 14.10 -5.73
C MET A 316 -8.20 13.59 -7.07
N ASN A 317 -9.31 14.13 -7.55
CA ASN A 317 -9.85 13.77 -8.85
C ASN A 317 -8.92 14.19 -10.01
N TYR A 318 -8.27 15.34 -9.90
CA TYR A 318 -7.27 15.80 -10.88
C TYR A 318 -6.07 14.84 -10.94
N LEU A 319 -5.56 14.39 -9.80
CA LEU A 319 -4.41 13.48 -9.70
C LEU A 319 -4.69 12.09 -10.29
N LEU A 320 -5.96 11.70 -10.45
CA LEU A 320 -6.38 10.44 -11.08
C LEU A 320 -6.54 10.53 -12.60
N LYS A 321 -6.38 11.71 -13.20
CA LYS A 321 -6.42 11.83 -14.66
C LYS A 321 -5.18 11.19 -15.29
N PRO A 322 -5.28 10.58 -16.50
CA PRO A 322 -4.16 9.93 -17.17
C PRO A 322 -2.91 10.83 -17.28
N GLU A 323 -3.08 12.12 -17.56
CA GLU A 323 -1.99 13.09 -17.71
C GLU A 323 -1.23 13.30 -16.37
N SER A 324 -1.97 13.32 -15.26
CA SER A 324 -1.36 13.40 -13.92
C SER A 324 -0.71 12.08 -13.52
N GLN A 325 -1.34 10.97 -13.85
CA GLN A 325 -0.85 9.63 -13.56
C GLN A 325 0.44 9.29 -14.34
N ALA A 326 0.65 9.89 -15.50
CA ALA A 326 1.85 9.69 -16.29
C ALA A 326 3.15 10.15 -15.57
N PHE A 327 3.06 11.08 -14.64
CA PHE A 327 4.20 11.46 -13.79
C PHE A 327 4.65 10.34 -12.87
N SER A 328 3.78 9.40 -12.52
CA SER A 328 4.09 8.32 -11.57
C SER A 328 5.05 7.26 -12.10
N TYR A 329 5.38 7.26 -13.38
CA TYR A 329 6.50 6.49 -13.90
C TYR A 329 7.83 6.95 -13.29
N ASP A 330 7.96 8.26 -12.97
CA ASP A 330 9.12 8.88 -12.34
C ASP A 330 10.46 8.36 -12.93
N ALA A 331 11.43 8.10 -12.08
CA ALA A 331 12.67 7.40 -12.42
C ALA A 331 12.58 5.88 -12.14
N GLY A 332 11.43 5.27 -12.38
CA GLY A 332 11.17 3.86 -12.10
C GLY A 332 11.05 3.53 -10.61
N TYR A 333 10.73 4.53 -9.76
CA TYR A 333 10.76 4.38 -8.31
C TYR A 333 9.83 3.30 -7.77
N LEU A 334 8.59 3.23 -8.24
CA LEU A 334 7.64 2.16 -7.95
C LEU A 334 6.96 1.75 -9.26
N TYR A 335 7.63 0.91 -10.01
CA TYR A 335 7.23 0.56 -11.37
C TYR A 335 6.06 -0.43 -11.40
N PRO A 336 5.01 -0.22 -12.25
CA PRO A 336 4.91 0.88 -13.24
C PRO A 336 4.49 2.24 -12.67
N GLY A 337 3.77 2.33 -11.57
CA GLY A 337 3.35 3.55 -10.91
C GLY A 337 1.90 3.98 -11.18
N PRO A 338 1.42 4.14 -12.43
CA PRO A 338 0.04 4.51 -12.70
C PRO A 338 -0.96 3.52 -12.12
N ALA A 339 -1.99 4.05 -11.44
CA ALA A 339 -3.10 3.25 -10.91
C ALA A 339 -4.30 3.18 -11.87
N VAL A 340 -4.37 4.07 -12.86
CA VAL A 340 -5.50 4.15 -13.80
C VAL A 340 -5.11 3.63 -15.18
N LYS A 341 -6.11 3.18 -15.93
CA LYS A 341 -5.98 2.69 -17.30
C LYS A 341 -5.53 3.77 -18.27
N ASN A 342 -5.05 3.33 -19.43
CA ASN A 342 -4.72 4.19 -20.57
C ASN A 342 -3.59 5.20 -20.28
N VAL A 343 -2.62 4.82 -19.47
CA VAL A 343 -1.42 5.61 -19.19
C VAL A 343 -0.18 4.87 -19.69
N PRO A 344 0.07 4.82 -21.00
CA PRO A 344 1.26 4.20 -21.55
C PRO A 344 2.53 5.01 -21.18
N LEU A 345 3.69 4.34 -21.12
CA LEU A 345 4.98 4.99 -20.82
C LEU A 345 5.29 6.18 -21.73
N SER A 346 4.78 6.19 -22.97
CA SER A 346 4.95 7.31 -23.91
C SER A 346 4.29 8.63 -23.45
N MET A 347 3.38 8.59 -22.48
CA MET A 347 2.83 9.80 -21.84
C MET A 347 3.72 10.36 -20.74
N ALA A 348 4.64 9.54 -20.21
CA ALA A 348 5.54 9.97 -19.14
C ALA A 348 6.51 11.06 -19.63
N PRO A 349 7.08 11.87 -18.73
CA PRO A 349 8.18 12.77 -19.06
C PRO A 349 9.33 12.03 -19.76
N GLN A 350 10.00 12.70 -20.71
CA GLN A 350 11.07 12.08 -21.51
C GLN A 350 12.16 11.46 -20.64
N GLU A 351 12.54 12.15 -19.56
CA GLU A 351 13.49 11.65 -18.58
C GLU A 351 13.08 10.28 -17.98
N SER A 352 11.81 10.14 -17.61
CA SER A 352 11.27 8.87 -17.09
C SER A 352 11.33 7.77 -18.15
N GLN A 353 10.97 8.10 -19.40
CA GLN A 353 11.04 7.14 -20.51
C GLN A 353 12.48 6.66 -20.74
N ASP A 354 13.47 7.57 -20.69
CA ASP A 354 14.87 7.25 -20.92
C ASP A 354 15.44 6.37 -19.80
N ILE A 355 15.13 6.70 -18.54
CA ILE A 355 15.53 5.89 -17.37
C ILE A 355 14.92 4.48 -17.44
N ILE A 356 13.63 4.37 -17.72
CA ILE A 356 12.96 3.05 -17.79
C ILE A 356 13.49 2.23 -18.99
N ARG A 357 13.83 2.88 -20.09
CA ARG A 357 14.45 2.21 -21.24
C ARG A 357 15.86 1.67 -20.90
N GLU A 358 16.65 2.42 -20.11
CA GLU A 358 18.01 2.04 -19.76
C GLU A 358 18.08 1.06 -18.59
N PHE A 359 17.30 1.29 -17.54
CA PHE A 359 17.36 0.57 -16.26
C PHE A 359 16.16 -0.36 -16.01
N GLY A 360 15.12 -0.33 -16.84
CA GLY A 360 13.97 -1.20 -16.72
C GLY A 360 14.32 -2.68 -16.84
N ARG A 361 13.37 -3.52 -16.47
CA ARG A 361 13.50 -4.99 -16.52
C ARG A 361 12.55 -5.54 -17.58
N PRO A 362 13.03 -5.94 -18.76
CA PRO A 362 12.17 -6.59 -19.76
C PRO A 362 11.44 -7.81 -19.22
N GLU A 363 12.09 -8.57 -18.32
CA GLU A 363 11.53 -9.76 -17.67
C GLU A 363 10.31 -9.50 -16.77
N TYR A 364 10.06 -8.26 -16.36
CA TYR A 364 8.89 -7.94 -15.52
C TYR A 364 7.57 -8.19 -16.23
N ALA A 365 7.48 -7.98 -17.52
CA ALA A 365 6.26 -8.26 -18.27
C ALA A 365 5.85 -9.72 -18.15
N ASP A 366 6.80 -10.63 -18.35
CA ASP A 366 6.58 -12.08 -18.25
C ASP A 366 6.35 -12.51 -16.80
N LEU A 367 7.11 -11.97 -15.85
CA LEU A 367 6.93 -12.28 -14.43
C LEU A 367 5.53 -11.87 -13.93
N ILE A 368 5.04 -10.69 -14.34
CA ILE A 368 3.71 -10.21 -13.97
C ILE A 368 2.61 -11.04 -14.64
N ALA A 369 2.79 -11.39 -15.91
CA ALA A 369 1.80 -12.16 -16.67
C ALA A 369 1.67 -13.62 -16.19
N ASN A 370 2.76 -14.22 -15.69
CA ASN A 370 2.83 -15.65 -15.40
C ASN A 370 2.77 -16.00 -13.90
N ASN A 371 2.68 -15.01 -13.01
CA ASN A 371 2.59 -15.27 -11.57
C ASN A 371 1.35 -14.60 -10.97
N PRO A 372 0.68 -15.24 -9.99
CA PRO A 372 -0.48 -14.66 -9.33
C PRO A 372 -0.13 -13.32 -8.66
N ILE A 373 -1.09 -12.39 -8.67
CA ILE A 373 -1.00 -11.11 -7.96
C ILE A 373 -1.99 -11.15 -6.80
N GLU A 374 -1.45 -11.18 -5.60
CA GLU A 374 -2.21 -11.28 -4.36
C GLU A 374 -2.40 -9.90 -3.72
N LEU A 375 -3.49 -9.77 -2.98
CA LEU A 375 -3.68 -8.62 -2.11
C LEU A 375 -2.82 -8.77 -0.84
N PRO A 376 -2.29 -7.67 -0.29
CA PRO A 376 -1.71 -7.70 1.04
C PRO A 376 -2.78 -8.05 2.07
N LEU A 377 -2.35 -8.37 3.30
CA LEU A 377 -3.28 -8.54 4.43
C LEU A 377 -4.21 -7.33 4.57
N THR A 378 -5.43 -7.56 5.04
CA THR A 378 -6.31 -6.45 5.45
C THR A 378 -5.66 -5.60 6.54
N PRO A 379 -6.00 -4.31 6.67
CA PRO A 379 -5.35 -3.41 7.62
C PRO A 379 -5.28 -3.94 9.07
N ASP A 380 -6.35 -4.53 9.57
CA ASP A 380 -6.43 -5.14 10.90
C ASP A 380 -5.47 -6.31 11.07
N LYS A 381 -5.42 -7.23 10.10
CA LYS A 381 -4.52 -8.38 10.08
C LYS A 381 -3.06 -7.95 9.89
N MET A 382 -2.82 -6.89 9.12
CA MET A 382 -1.48 -6.35 8.90
C MET A 382 -0.86 -5.83 10.18
N VAL A 383 -1.61 -5.09 10.99
CA VAL A 383 -1.15 -4.60 12.32
C VAL A 383 -0.78 -5.77 13.23
N VAL A 384 -1.61 -6.83 13.24
CA VAL A 384 -1.33 -8.04 14.03
C VAL A 384 -0.05 -8.73 13.55
N ALA A 385 0.14 -8.89 12.23
CA ALA A 385 1.33 -9.51 11.65
C ALA A 385 2.61 -8.72 11.98
N PHE A 386 2.57 -7.39 11.88
CA PHE A 386 3.71 -6.53 12.23
C PHE A 386 4.09 -6.64 13.70
N ARG A 387 3.10 -6.62 14.59
CA ARG A 387 3.32 -6.78 16.03
C ARG A 387 3.97 -8.13 16.34
N ARG A 388 3.42 -9.21 15.76
CA ARG A 388 3.98 -10.56 15.95
C ARG A 388 5.39 -10.66 15.41
N TRP A 389 5.66 -10.09 14.24
CA TRP A 389 7.01 -10.05 13.68
C TRP A 389 7.99 -9.30 14.63
N ASP A 390 7.59 -8.15 15.14
CA ASP A 390 8.42 -7.39 16.08
C ASP A 390 8.72 -8.18 17.37
N GLU A 391 7.73 -8.86 17.93
CA GLU A 391 7.83 -9.62 19.17
C GLU A 391 8.61 -10.93 19.00
N GLU A 392 8.38 -11.67 17.93
CA GLU A 392 8.92 -13.02 17.73
C GLU A 392 10.23 -13.06 16.94
N ILE A 393 10.46 -12.09 16.05
CA ILE A 393 11.61 -12.04 15.14
C ILE A 393 12.48 -10.81 15.43
N GLY A 394 11.91 -9.61 15.27
CA GLY A 394 12.67 -8.35 15.33
C GLY A 394 13.34 -8.06 16.67
N SER A 395 12.73 -8.47 17.78
CA SER A 395 13.24 -8.28 19.14
C SER A 395 14.12 -9.46 19.65
N LYS A 396 13.96 -10.64 19.05
CA LYS A 396 14.68 -11.86 19.47
C LYS A 396 15.99 -12.02 18.69
N ARG A 397 16.93 -11.11 18.89
CA ARG A 397 18.29 -11.30 18.36
C ARG A 397 19.15 -12.07 19.32
N PRO A 398 19.98 -13.03 18.82
CA PRO A 398 21.14 -13.48 19.59
C PRO A 398 22.01 -12.24 19.89
N LYS A 399 22.38 -12.05 21.14
CA LYS A 399 23.32 -11.02 21.56
C LYS A 399 24.68 -11.28 20.95
#